data_3c4d4a01f13cd05f43824b0892897cc0
#
_entry.id   3c4d4a01f13cd05f43824b0892897cc0
#
_cell.length_a   1.000
_cell.length_b   1.000
_cell.length_c   1.000
_cell.angle_alpha   90.00
_cell.angle_beta   90.00
_cell.angle_gamma   90.00
#
_symmetry.space_group_name_H-M   'P 1'
#
loop_
_entity.id
_entity.type
_entity.pdbx_description
1 polymer ?
#
loop_
_entity_poly.entity_id
_entity_poly.type
_entity_poly.pdbx_seq_one_letter_code
_entity_poly.pdbx_strand_id
1 'polypeptide(L)'
;MQIVEKSGEGLSRVYGVTVPAGELAARLEARIAELAPQMNLKGFRKGKVPAAHVRRVHGKALMQEVVQEALNETTQKVLDDNKLRPASQPDLKPESDMNAVLAGGADLAYELAVELMPDFEPIDTSKLKLKRPVYAPTDKEVDEALADLAKQAGTFAPRTGKTVKAKDGDQVLIDFLGTLDGVPFDGGKGEGFELTLGSNQFIPGFEAQLVGAKPGDDVTVKVQFPEGYQSPDLAGKDAEFAVKVHEVRAPVEAAPDDALAQRLGLSDLATLRETLTKNLQQGYDNQSRFKLKRALLDELDKGHDFALPQRMVDAEFDGIWQQVEGDKTAGNLPPEDAGKSEDELKVEYRKIAERRVRLGLVLAEIGRKNNVQVTDQELNQAMQREAMQYGQQAQQVFEFFRTNPQAQAQLRAPLYEDKVVELIFSQATVTDKKVSKKEIEADDDLPEGY
;
A
#
# COMPACT_ATOMS: atom_id res chain seq x y z
N MET A 1 -12.10 22.38 38.44
CA MET A 1 -12.10 22.27 36.97
C MET A 1 -13.29 23.03 36.42
N GLN A 2 -13.10 23.83 35.33
CA GLN A 2 -14.14 24.60 34.66
C GLN A 2 -14.07 24.26 33.15
N ILE A 3 -15.22 24.01 32.50
CA ILE A 3 -15.33 23.70 31.07
C ILE A 3 -16.35 24.69 30.48
N VAL A 4 -15.99 25.36 29.40
CA VAL A 4 -16.84 26.31 28.69
C VAL A 4 -16.77 26.04 27.20
N GLU A 5 -17.90 25.87 26.55
CA GLU A 5 -17.94 25.78 25.07
C GLU A 5 -17.71 27.20 24.51
N LYS A 6 -16.65 27.36 23.70
CA LYS A 6 -16.27 28.64 23.08
C LYS A 6 -16.90 28.82 21.70
N SER A 7 -16.97 27.75 20.93
CA SER A 7 -17.60 27.74 19.59
C SER A 7 -18.08 26.36 19.19
N GLY A 8 -19.12 26.32 18.33
CA GLY A 8 -19.69 25.11 17.75
C GLY A 8 -20.27 25.39 16.38
N GLU A 9 -19.48 25.20 15.32
CA GLU A 9 -19.91 25.35 13.94
C GLU A 9 -19.78 24.02 13.18
N GLY A 10 -20.85 23.60 12.50
CA GLY A 10 -20.86 22.35 11.75
C GLY A 10 -20.43 21.16 12.62
N LEU A 11 -19.36 20.47 12.24
CA LEU A 11 -18.78 19.34 12.99
C LEU A 11 -17.71 19.78 14.00
N SER A 12 -17.24 21.03 13.97
CA SER A 12 -16.20 21.51 14.88
C SER A 12 -16.80 21.98 16.20
N ARG A 13 -16.13 21.64 17.31
CA ARG A 13 -16.44 22.13 18.65
C ARG A 13 -15.14 22.56 19.32
N VAL A 14 -15.17 23.69 19.99
CA VAL A 14 -14.04 24.21 20.75
C VAL A 14 -14.46 24.48 22.20
N TYR A 15 -13.78 23.82 23.11
CA TYR A 15 -13.99 23.98 24.55
C TYR A 15 -12.78 24.65 25.18
N GLY A 16 -13.02 25.64 26.04
CA GLY A 16 -12.03 26.16 26.97
C GLY A 16 -12.06 25.35 28.26
N VAL A 17 -10.96 24.76 28.64
CA VAL A 17 -10.82 23.94 29.85
C VAL A 17 -9.82 24.60 30.78
N THR A 18 -10.20 24.79 32.06
CA THR A 18 -9.31 25.32 33.08
C THR A 18 -9.27 24.38 34.27
N VAL A 19 -8.08 23.90 34.62
CA VAL A 19 -7.81 23.14 35.83
C VAL A 19 -7.06 24.04 36.81
N PRO A 20 -7.63 24.38 38.01
CA PRO A 20 -7.00 25.25 38.95
C PRO A 20 -5.66 24.74 39.49
N ALA A 21 -4.69 25.60 39.70
CA ALA A 21 -3.36 25.26 40.25
C ALA A 21 -3.46 24.52 41.60
N GLY A 22 -4.45 24.84 42.41
CA GLY A 22 -4.71 24.13 43.67
C GLY A 22 -5.10 22.66 43.48
N GLU A 23 -5.85 22.34 42.41
CA GLU A 23 -6.21 20.96 42.06
C GLU A 23 -4.97 20.18 41.60
N LEU A 24 -4.14 20.78 40.72
CA LEU A 24 -2.88 20.18 40.28
C LEU A 24 -1.92 19.94 41.44
N ALA A 25 -1.82 20.91 42.38
CA ALA A 25 -1.00 20.76 43.58
C ALA A 25 -1.49 19.60 44.47
N ALA A 26 -2.80 19.47 44.66
CA ALA A 26 -3.38 18.35 45.42
C ALA A 26 -3.07 16.99 44.79
N ARG A 27 -3.18 16.87 43.45
CA ARG A 27 -2.82 15.65 42.67
C ARG A 27 -1.32 15.34 42.79
N LEU A 28 -0.47 16.34 42.73
CA LEU A 28 0.98 16.18 42.92
C LEU A 28 1.31 15.66 44.33
N GLU A 29 0.68 16.19 45.39
CA GLU A 29 0.89 15.66 46.73
C GLU A 29 0.44 14.23 46.89
N ALA A 30 -0.72 13.88 46.33
CA ALA A 30 -1.21 12.48 46.30
C ALA A 30 -0.21 11.57 45.60
N ARG A 31 0.31 12.00 44.46
CA ARG A 31 1.30 11.22 43.69
C ARG A 31 2.64 11.05 44.44
N ILE A 32 3.11 12.10 45.09
CA ILE A 32 4.29 12.04 45.94
C ILE A 32 4.09 11.06 47.12
N ALA A 33 2.91 11.12 47.78
CA ALA A 33 2.58 10.25 48.89
C ALA A 33 2.53 8.76 48.48
N GLU A 34 2.06 8.48 47.27
CA GLU A 34 2.03 7.11 46.68
C GLU A 34 3.46 6.60 46.35
N LEU A 35 4.29 7.43 45.77
CA LEU A 35 5.63 7.05 45.27
C LEU A 35 6.68 7.01 46.38
N ALA A 36 6.62 7.90 47.38
CA ALA A 36 7.62 8.01 48.44
C ALA A 36 7.92 6.67 49.17
N PRO A 37 6.93 5.81 49.48
CA PRO A 37 7.16 4.48 50.07
C PRO A 37 7.87 3.48 49.15
N GLN A 38 7.76 3.69 47.82
CA GLN A 38 8.31 2.78 46.82
C GLN A 38 9.72 3.17 46.38
N MET A 39 10.12 4.41 46.61
CA MET A 39 11.40 4.97 46.15
C MET A 39 12.60 4.42 46.91
N ASN A 40 13.67 4.17 46.18
CA ASN A 40 14.99 3.80 46.70
C ASN A 40 15.99 4.85 46.27
N LEU A 41 16.30 5.82 47.17
CA LEU A 41 17.23 6.91 46.89
C LEU A 41 18.50 6.78 47.76
N LYS A 42 19.67 7.07 47.20
CA LYS A 42 20.95 7.09 47.94
C LYS A 42 20.85 8.05 49.13
N GLY A 43 21.17 7.58 50.29
CA GLY A 43 21.09 8.34 51.54
C GLY A 43 19.83 8.16 52.36
N PHE A 44 18.84 7.40 51.87
CA PHE A 44 17.63 7.11 52.61
C PHE A 44 17.38 5.59 52.67
N ARG A 45 16.79 5.14 53.77
CA ARG A 45 16.27 3.76 53.85
C ARG A 45 15.13 3.59 52.90
N LYS A 46 15.07 2.47 52.17
CA LYS A 46 13.98 2.14 51.22
C LYS A 46 12.59 2.41 51.87
N GLY A 47 11.78 3.20 51.18
CA GLY A 47 10.42 3.54 51.65
C GLY A 47 10.37 4.57 52.80
N LYS A 48 11.47 5.22 53.17
CA LYS A 48 11.54 6.28 54.20
C LYS A 48 12.05 7.62 53.62
N VAL A 49 11.83 7.85 52.32
CA VAL A 49 12.17 9.11 51.68
C VAL A 49 11.14 10.19 52.11
N PRO A 50 11.56 11.36 52.67
CA PRO A 50 10.63 12.41 53.02
C PRO A 50 9.96 13.02 51.78
N ALA A 51 8.64 13.25 51.80
CA ALA A 51 7.87 13.83 50.70
C ALA A 51 8.49 15.16 50.20
N ALA A 52 8.98 16.01 51.12
CA ALA A 52 9.65 17.28 50.79
C ALA A 52 10.93 17.05 49.92
N HIS A 53 11.67 15.95 50.14
CA HIS A 53 12.83 15.64 49.35
C HIS A 53 12.43 15.14 47.95
N VAL A 54 11.41 14.29 47.86
CA VAL A 54 10.84 13.81 46.59
C VAL A 54 10.37 15.00 45.75
N ARG A 55 9.62 15.93 46.38
CA ARG A 55 9.15 17.16 45.71
C ARG A 55 10.31 18.02 45.18
N ARG A 56 11.39 18.18 45.97
CA ARG A 56 12.53 18.99 45.55
C ARG A 56 13.27 18.39 44.37
N VAL A 57 13.44 17.07 44.34
CA VAL A 57 14.27 16.37 43.32
C VAL A 57 13.45 15.95 42.09
N HIS A 58 12.21 15.53 42.31
CA HIS A 58 11.38 14.93 41.24
C HIS A 58 10.12 15.77 40.99
N GLY A 59 9.85 16.85 41.74
CA GLY A 59 8.60 17.59 41.70
C GLY A 59 8.22 18.07 40.30
N LYS A 60 9.17 18.55 39.51
CA LYS A 60 8.92 19.02 38.14
C LYS A 60 8.50 17.89 37.22
N ALA A 61 9.18 16.73 37.28
CA ALA A 61 8.85 15.54 36.46
C ALA A 61 7.48 14.98 36.88
N LEU A 62 7.21 14.90 38.18
CA LEU A 62 5.90 14.44 38.70
C LEU A 62 4.78 15.42 38.33
N MET A 63 5.05 16.72 38.32
CA MET A 63 4.06 17.71 37.88
C MET A 63 3.77 17.57 36.37
N GLN A 64 4.77 17.21 35.54
CA GLN A 64 4.54 16.90 34.11
C GLN A 64 3.61 15.72 33.95
N GLU A 65 3.80 14.65 34.74
CA GLU A 65 2.91 13.47 34.75
C GLU A 65 1.48 13.87 35.17
N VAL A 66 1.35 14.65 36.25
CA VAL A 66 0.05 15.14 36.77
C VAL A 66 -0.67 16.02 35.75
N VAL A 67 0.05 16.89 35.06
CA VAL A 67 -0.51 17.75 34.02
C VAL A 67 -0.98 16.87 32.81
N GLN A 68 -0.19 15.92 32.38
CA GLN A 68 -0.56 15.02 31.29
C GLN A 68 -1.80 14.16 31.65
N GLU A 69 -1.85 13.65 32.87
CA GLU A 69 -3.00 12.90 33.40
C GLU A 69 -4.25 13.80 33.48
N ALA A 70 -4.11 15.03 33.98
CA ALA A 70 -5.19 16.01 34.01
C ALA A 70 -5.71 16.37 32.60
N LEU A 71 -4.83 16.55 31.62
CA LEU A 71 -5.21 16.77 30.21
C LEU A 71 -6.04 15.59 29.67
N ASN A 72 -5.58 14.37 29.89
CA ASN A 72 -6.28 13.17 29.41
C ASN A 72 -7.65 13.01 30.08
N GLU A 73 -7.72 13.10 31.40
CA GLU A 73 -8.97 12.96 32.16
C GLU A 73 -9.98 14.04 31.79
N THR A 74 -9.52 15.30 31.71
CA THR A 74 -10.42 16.41 31.41
C THR A 74 -10.91 16.38 29.97
N THR A 75 -10.06 15.97 29.02
CA THR A 75 -10.46 15.71 27.61
C THR A 75 -11.51 14.62 27.55
N GLN A 76 -11.25 13.47 28.18
CA GLN A 76 -12.23 12.37 28.21
C GLN A 76 -13.55 12.80 28.84
N LYS A 77 -13.49 13.55 29.93
CA LYS A 77 -14.70 14.07 30.59
C LYS A 77 -15.51 15.00 29.70
N VAL A 78 -14.85 15.91 28.94
CA VAL A 78 -15.55 16.77 27.97
C VAL A 78 -16.28 15.93 26.93
N LEU A 79 -15.61 14.89 26.40
CA LEU A 79 -16.21 14.01 25.40
C LEU A 79 -17.41 13.23 25.95
N ASP A 80 -17.28 12.67 27.16
CA ASP A 80 -18.31 11.83 27.78
C ASP A 80 -19.52 12.65 28.23
N ASP A 81 -19.31 13.79 28.95
CA ASP A 81 -20.37 14.66 29.46
C ASP A 81 -21.23 15.25 28.33
N ASN A 82 -20.61 15.55 27.17
CA ASN A 82 -21.30 16.08 26.00
C ASN A 82 -21.67 15.00 24.97
N LYS A 83 -21.40 13.72 25.23
CA LYS A 83 -21.66 12.56 24.34
C LYS A 83 -21.07 12.77 22.95
N LEU A 84 -19.88 13.36 22.87
CA LEU A 84 -19.22 13.67 21.63
C LEU A 84 -18.55 12.41 21.05
N ARG A 85 -18.66 12.24 19.75
CA ARG A 85 -17.98 11.19 19.01
C ARG A 85 -16.89 11.86 18.14
N PRO A 86 -15.64 11.92 18.60
CA PRO A 86 -14.57 12.55 17.83
C PRO A 86 -14.26 11.75 16.56
N ALA A 87 -14.07 12.46 15.46
CA ALA A 87 -13.66 11.90 14.18
C ALA A 87 -12.15 11.63 14.11
N SER A 88 -11.39 12.41 14.88
CA SER A 88 -9.94 12.30 15.00
C SER A 88 -9.52 12.62 16.45
N GLN A 89 -8.23 12.43 16.75
CA GLN A 89 -7.70 12.81 18.04
C GLN A 89 -7.93 14.32 18.29
N PRO A 90 -8.51 14.70 19.45
CA PRO A 90 -8.71 16.08 19.80
C PRO A 90 -7.40 16.89 19.81
N ASP A 91 -7.48 18.15 19.39
CA ASP A 91 -6.33 19.04 19.41
C ASP A 91 -6.34 19.85 20.71
N LEU A 92 -5.20 19.87 21.40
CA LEU A 92 -5.01 20.55 22.66
C LEU A 92 -4.07 21.73 22.46
N LYS A 93 -4.60 22.96 22.57
CA LYS A 93 -3.81 24.17 22.42
C LYS A 93 -3.67 24.85 23.78
N PRO A 94 -2.48 24.85 24.42
CA PRO A 94 -2.26 25.52 25.68
C PRO A 94 -2.52 27.04 25.59
N GLU A 95 -3.27 27.59 26.54
CA GLU A 95 -3.46 29.01 26.73
C GLU A 95 -2.62 29.54 27.89
N SER A 96 -2.24 28.68 28.85
CA SER A 96 -1.38 29.02 29.96
C SER A 96 0.10 28.94 29.62
N ASP A 97 0.93 29.72 30.32
CA ASP A 97 2.38 29.47 30.34
C ASP A 97 2.67 28.13 31.04
N MET A 98 3.03 27.11 30.25
CA MET A 98 3.33 25.79 30.76
C MET A 98 4.47 25.74 31.77
N ASN A 99 5.44 26.68 31.72
CA ASN A 99 6.48 26.76 32.74
C ASN A 99 5.93 27.21 34.08
N ALA A 100 5.02 28.18 34.09
CA ALA A 100 4.35 28.63 35.29
C ALA A 100 3.41 27.54 35.87
N VAL A 101 2.71 26.79 35.02
CA VAL A 101 1.88 25.64 35.42
C VAL A 101 2.75 24.54 36.07
N LEU A 102 3.85 24.16 35.43
CA LEU A 102 4.77 23.14 35.94
C LEU A 102 5.49 23.58 37.24
N ALA A 103 5.62 24.89 37.47
CA ALA A 103 6.11 25.44 38.75
C ALA A 103 5.03 25.46 39.83
N GLY A 104 3.77 25.14 39.52
CA GLY A 104 2.62 25.19 40.42
C GLY A 104 2.09 26.61 40.70
N GLY A 105 2.47 27.60 39.88
CA GLY A 105 2.14 29.02 40.05
C GLY A 105 0.97 29.52 39.19
N ALA A 106 0.45 28.70 38.29
CA ALA A 106 -0.64 29.09 37.39
C ALA A 106 -1.62 27.92 37.16
N ASP A 107 -2.85 28.28 36.82
CA ASP A 107 -3.87 27.34 36.38
C ASP A 107 -3.49 26.76 35.02
N LEU A 108 -3.87 25.50 34.77
CA LEU A 108 -3.75 24.90 33.46
C LEU A 108 -5.00 25.26 32.65
N ALA A 109 -4.86 26.21 31.74
CA ALA A 109 -5.89 26.57 30.77
C ALA A 109 -5.47 26.16 29.37
N TYR A 110 -6.39 25.54 28.61
CA TYR A 110 -6.16 25.14 27.24
C TYR A 110 -7.45 25.11 26.44
N GLU A 111 -7.33 25.24 25.13
CA GLU A 111 -8.40 24.99 24.20
C GLU A 111 -8.37 23.51 23.77
N LEU A 112 -9.53 22.90 23.81
CA LEU A 112 -9.78 21.56 23.28
C LEU A 112 -10.62 21.71 22.01
N ALA A 113 -10.01 21.52 20.84
CA ALA A 113 -10.71 21.50 19.58
C ALA A 113 -11.02 20.06 19.18
N VAL A 114 -12.29 19.77 18.97
CA VAL A 114 -12.81 18.44 18.62
C VAL A 114 -13.57 18.55 17.32
N GLU A 115 -13.25 17.69 16.37
CA GLU A 115 -14.05 17.50 15.17
C GLU A 115 -14.88 16.23 15.33
N LEU A 116 -16.18 16.34 15.10
CA LEU A 116 -17.14 15.28 15.38
C LEU A 116 -17.39 14.40 14.14
N MET A 117 -17.69 13.13 14.40
CA MET A 117 -18.28 12.27 13.39
C MET A 117 -19.64 12.82 12.96
N PRO A 118 -19.92 12.87 11.65
CA PRO A 118 -21.23 13.30 11.16
C PRO A 118 -22.31 12.30 11.62
N ASP A 119 -23.49 12.84 11.90
CA ASP A 119 -24.68 12.04 12.17
C ASP A 119 -25.50 11.96 10.88
N PHE A 120 -25.63 10.76 10.32
CA PHE A 120 -26.38 10.49 9.11
C PHE A 120 -26.95 9.08 9.13
N GLU A 121 -28.04 8.88 8.39
CA GLU A 121 -28.61 7.56 8.16
C GLU A 121 -28.14 7.01 6.81
N PRO A 122 -27.46 5.85 6.81
CA PRO A 122 -27.14 5.19 5.55
C PRO A 122 -28.36 4.83 4.73
N ILE A 123 -28.24 4.90 3.41
CA ILE A 123 -29.30 4.47 2.51
C ILE A 123 -29.63 3.00 2.74
N ASP A 124 -30.86 2.62 2.46
CA ASP A 124 -31.33 1.23 2.56
C ASP A 124 -30.69 0.38 1.45
N THR A 125 -29.69 -0.40 1.82
CA THR A 125 -28.91 -1.24 0.92
C THR A 125 -29.74 -2.29 0.18
N SER A 126 -30.89 -2.70 0.74
CA SER A 126 -31.79 -3.66 0.10
C SER A 126 -32.50 -3.11 -1.15
N LYS A 127 -32.56 -1.79 -1.29
CA LYS A 127 -33.15 -1.09 -2.45
C LYS A 127 -32.18 -0.85 -3.58
N LEU A 128 -30.87 -1.10 -3.36
CA LEU A 128 -29.88 -0.94 -4.38
C LEU A 128 -30.06 -1.95 -5.52
N LYS A 129 -29.96 -1.46 -6.75
CA LYS A 129 -30.02 -2.28 -7.97
C LYS A 129 -28.74 -2.13 -8.73
N LEU A 130 -27.89 -3.14 -8.65
CA LEU A 130 -26.57 -3.14 -9.26
C LEU A 130 -26.55 -4.06 -10.49
N LYS A 131 -25.76 -3.69 -11.49
CA LYS A 131 -25.53 -4.49 -12.69
C LYS A 131 -24.11 -5.02 -12.64
N ARG A 132 -23.97 -6.34 -12.53
CA ARG A 132 -22.68 -7.00 -12.56
C ARG A 132 -22.31 -7.28 -14.02
N PRO A 133 -21.24 -6.67 -14.57
CA PRO A 133 -20.79 -7.00 -15.91
C PRO A 133 -20.18 -8.41 -15.88
N VAL A 134 -20.64 -9.31 -16.75
CA VAL A 134 -20.13 -10.68 -16.85
C VAL A 134 -19.64 -10.96 -18.26
N TYR A 135 -18.47 -11.60 -18.33
CA TYR A 135 -17.88 -12.07 -19.59
C TYR A 135 -17.35 -13.47 -19.39
N ALA A 136 -17.52 -14.33 -20.39
CA ALA A 136 -16.94 -15.66 -20.41
C ALA A 136 -15.88 -15.72 -21.51
N PRO A 137 -14.69 -16.30 -21.24
CA PRO A 137 -13.66 -16.43 -22.24
C PRO A 137 -14.14 -17.25 -23.42
N THR A 138 -13.76 -16.86 -24.62
CA THR A 138 -14.06 -17.56 -25.85
C THR A 138 -13.00 -18.66 -26.13
N ASP A 139 -13.37 -19.67 -26.93
CA ASP A 139 -12.40 -20.69 -27.37
C ASP A 139 -11.16 -20.08 -28.04
N LYS A 140 -11.35 -19.00 -28.79
CA LYS A 140 -10.25 -18.27 -29.43
C LYS A 140 -9.28 -17.69 -28.41
N GLU A 141 -9.74 -17.11 -27.32
CA GLU A 141 -8.87 -16.60 -26.26
C GLU A 141 -8.11 -17.69 -25.53
N VAL A 142 -8.76 -18.84 -25.35
CA VAL A 142 -8.10 -20.03 -24.78
C VAL A 142 -7.03 -20.55 -25.74
N ASP A 143 -7.29 -20.56 -27.06
CA ASP A 143 -6.32 -20.95 -28.08
C ASP A 143 -5.15 -19.95 -28.16
N GLU A 144 -5.40 -18.65 -28.05
CA GLU A 144 -4.35 -17.62 -28.00
C GLU A 144 -3.49 -17.78 -26.74
N ALA A 145 -4.09 -17.94 -25.57
CA ALA A 145 -3.36 -18.19 -24.33
C ALA A 145 -2.54 -19.47 -24.37
N LEU A 146 -3.09 -20.54 -25.00
CA LEU A 146 -2.37 -21.79 -25.20
C LEU A 146 -1.19 -21.63 -26.15
N ALA A 147 -1.34 -20.86 -27.22
CA ALA A 147 -0.27 -20.57 -28.18
C ALA A 147 0.85 -19.75 -27.51
N ASP A 148 0.52 -18.75 -26.72
CA ASP A 148 1.51 -17.94 -25.98
C ASP A 148 2.24 -18.79 -24.94
N LEU A 149 1.55 -19.68 -24.25
CA LEU A 149 2.16 -20.61 -23.32
C LEU A 149 3.09 -21.61 -24.04
N ALA A 150 2.68 -22.09 -25.23
CA ALA A 150 3.51 -22.95 -26.05
C ALA A 150 4.79 -22.26 -26.55
N LYS A 151 4.73 -20.98 -26.89
CA LYS A 151 5.92 -20.16 -27.22
C LYS A 151 6.84 -20.04 -26.01
N GLN A 152 6.31 -19.68 -24.83
CA GLN A 152 7.11 -19.54 -23.60
C GLN A 152 7.74 -20.86 -23.15
N ALA A 153 7.05 -21.98 -23.36
CA ALA A 153 7.53 -23.31 -23.06
C ALA A 153 8.40 -23.91 -24.20
N GLY A 154 8.68 -23.15 -25.25
CA GLY A 154 9.53 -23.53 -26.36
C GLY A 154 10.93 -23.93 -25.92
N THR A 155 11.63 -24.65 -26.77
CA THR A 155 13.04 -25.04 -26.61
C THR A 155 13.87 -24.40 -27.72
N PHE A 156 15.17 -24.53 -27.62
CA PHE A 156 16.05 -24.07 -28.69
C PHE A 156 16.69 -25.30 -29.35
N ALA A 157 16.75 -25.30 -30.68
CA ALA A 157 17.41 -26.35 -31.46
C ALA A 157 18.46 -25.74 -32.38
N PRO A 158 19.57 -26.47 -32.65
CA PRO A 158 20.61 -25.99 -33.54
C PRO A 158 20.05 -25.59 -34.92
N ARG A 159 20.40 -24.38 -35.36
CA ARG A 159 20.05 -23.95 -36.71
C ARG A 159 20.79 -24.79 -37.72
N THR A 160 20.06 -25.43 -38.65
CA THR A 160 20.62 -26.21 -39.74
C THR A 160 20.60 -25.40 -41.03
N GLY A 161 21.66 -25.49 -41.84
CA GLY A 161 21.72 -24.82 -43.14
C GLY A 161 23.13 -24.47 -43.59
N LYS A 162 23.28 -24.14 -44.88
CA LYS A 162 24.59 -23.80 -45.49
C LYS A 162 25.17 -22.46 -45.02
N THR A 163 24.34 -21.58 -44.48
CA THR A 163 24.73 -20.25 -43.94
C THR A 163 23.87 -19.96 -42.71
N VAL A 164 24.28 -20.50 -41.56
CA VAL A 164 23.64 -20.24 -40.30
C VAL A 164 24.07 -18.83 -39.82
N LYS A 165 23.11 -17.96 -39.59
CA LYS A 165 23.33 -16.63 -38.96
C LYS A 165 22.35 -16.47 -37.83
N ALA A 166 22.82 -15.91 -36.70
CA ALA A 166 22.00 -15.59 -35.57
C ALA A 166 20.98 -14.49 -35.93
N LYS A 167 19.76 -14.66 -35.50
CA LYS A 167 18.67 -13.68 -35.63
C LYS A 167 18.21 -13.24 -34.24
N ASP A 168 17.49 -12.16 -34.22
CA ASP A 168 16.75 -11.77 -33.03
C ASP A 168 15.78 -12.89 -32.60
N GLY A 169 15.74 -13.21 -31.31
CA GLY A 169 15.01 -14.35 -30.76
C GLY A 169 15.77 -15.69 -30.77
N ASP A 170 16.93 -15.81 -31.43
CA ASP A 170 17.76 -17.03 -31.38
C ASP A 170 18.55 -17.08 -30.06
N GLN A 171 18.85 -18.29 -29.62
CA GLN A 171 19.80 -18.55 -28.54
C GLN A 171 21.19 -18.79 -29.13
N VAL A 172 22.19 -18.10 -28.61
CA VAL A 172 23.59 -18.30 -28.94
C VAL A 172 24.34 -18.88 -27.75
N LEU A 173 25.11 -19.94 -28.00
CA LEU A 173 26.06 -20.47 -27.01
C LEU A 173 27.37 -19.76 -27.19
N ILE A 174 27.81 -19.03 -26.19
CA ILE A 174 28.98 -18.12 -26.27
C ILE A 174 29.96 -18.31 -25.12
N ASP A 175 31.23 -18.04 -25.42
CA ASP A 175 32.20 -17.64 -24.40
C ASP A 175 32.44 -16.13 -24.56
N PHE A 176 32.62 -15.43 -23.46
CA PHE A 176 32.95 -14.01 -23.52
C PHE A 176 34.00 -13.60 -22.48
N LEU A 177 34.79 -12.61 -22.85
CA LEU A 177 35.76 -11.97 -21.96
C LEU A 177 35.65 -10.45 -22.12
N GLY A 178 35.19 -9.79 -21.07
CA GLY A 178 35.08 -8.35 -20.98
C GLY A 178 36.34 -7.67 -20.46
N THR A 179 36.69 -6.56 -21.09
CA THR A 179 37.84 -5.73 -20.70
C THR A 179 37.44 -4.27 -20.64
N LEU A 180 38.04 -3.52 -19.71
CA LEU A 180 38.02 -2.06 -19.64
C LEU A 180 39.44 -1.58 -19.99
N ASP A 181 39.58 -0.77 -21.01
CA ASP A 181 40.89 -0.30 -21.50
C ASP A 181 41.92 -1.44 -21.70
N GLY A 182 41.42 -2.61 -22.13
CA GLY A 182 42.25 -3.81 -22.37
C GLY A 182 42.56 -4.64 -21.11
N VAL A 183 42.05 -4.27 -19.93
CA VAL A 183 42.24 -5.01 -18.68
C VAL A 183 40.97 -5.79 -18.34
N PRO A 184 41.03 -7.13 -18.14
CA PRO A 184 39.87 -7.91 -17.71
C PRO A 184 39.37 -7.46 -16.34
N PHE A 185 38.05 -7.48 -16.12
CA PHE A 185 37.41 -7.13 -14.87
C PHE A 185 36.63 -8.30 -14.28
N ASP A 186 36.43 -8.27 -12.96
CA ASP A 186 35.68 -9.31 -12.25
C ASP A 186 34.22 -9.38 -12.71
N GLY A 187 33.75 -10.61 -13.02
CA GLY A 187 32.42 -10.84 -13.59
C GLY A 187 32.33 -10.62 -15.11
N GLY A 188 33.42 -10.18 -15.77
CA GLY A 188 33.48 -9.98 -17.22
C GLY A 188 33.72 -11.25 -18.04
N LYS A 189 33.92 -12.42 -17.41
CA LYS A 189 34.19 -13.70 -18.12
C LYS A 189 33.06 -14.70 -17.94
N GLY A 190 32.65 -15.34 -19.04
CA GLY A 190 31.74 -16.49 -19.02
C GLY A 190 32.12 -17.49 -20.13
N GLU A 191 31.96 -18.76 -19.86
CA GLU A 191 32.17 -19.86 -20.82
C GLU A 191 30.90 -20.72 -20.91
N GLY A 192 30.54 -21.09 -22.13
CA GLY A 192 29.34 -21.92 -22.40
C GLY A 192 28.03 -21.23 -21.99
N PHE A 193 27.97 -19.91 -22.09
CA PHE A 193 26.78 -19.16 -21.70
C PHE A 193 25.71 -19.21 -22.81
N GLU A 194 24.49 -19.54 -22.43
CA GLU A 194 23.33 -19.57 -23.33
C GLU A 194 22.61 -18.22 -23.29
N LEU A 195 22.78 -17.41 -24.34
CA LEU A 195 22.19 -16.07 -24.43
C LEU A 195 21.10 -16.04 -25.51
N THR A 196 19.91 -15.64 -25.13
CA THR A 196 18.83 -15.37 -26.10
C THR A 196 18.92 -13.94 -26.58
N LEU A 197 19.08 -13.75 -27.89
CA LEU A 197 19.18 -12.41 -28.49
C LEU A 197 17.85 -11.68 -28.45
N GLY A 198 17.84 -10.44 -27.95
CA GLY A 198 16.65 -9.64 -27.73
C GLY A 198 15.98 -9.82 -26.36
N SER A 199 16.59 -10.66 -25.49
CA SER A 199 16.07 -10.88 -24.12
C SER A 199 16.38 -9.75 -23.15
N ASN A 200 17.30 -8.86 -23.48
CA ASN A 200 17.85 -7.81 -22.62
C ASN A 200 18.47 -8.34 -21.30
N GLN A 201 19.02 -9.53 -21.32
CA GLN A 201 19.72 -10.12 -20.18
C GLN A 201 21.11 -9.51 -19.98
N PHE A 202 21.70 -8.99 -21.04
CA PHE A 202 22.99 -8.32 -21.04
C PHE A 202 22.85 -6.81 -21.13
N ILE A 203 23.98 -6.12 -21.02
CA ILE A 203 24.07 -4.66 -21.13
C ILE A 203 23.45 -4.19 -22.46
N PRO A 204 22.69 -3.08 -22.48
CA PRO A 204 22.05 -2.58 -23.68
C PRO A 204 23.04 -2.48 -24.85
N GLY A 205 22.65 -3.00 -26.01
CA GLY A 205 23.48 -3.00 -27.21
C GLY A 205 24.43 -4.21 -27.36
N PHE A 206 24.57 -5.05 -26.35
CA PHE A 206 25.40 -6.28 -26.43
C PHE A 206 24.78 -7.31 -27.38
N GLU A 207 23.55 -7.68 -27.14
CA GLU A 207 22.83 -8.73 -27.89
C GLU A 207 22.64 -8.32 -29.36
N ALA A 208 22.37 -7.03 -29.62
CA ALA A 208 22.16 -6.50 -30.97
C ALA A 208 23.39 -6.67 -31.87
N GLN A 209 24.61 -6.64 -31.33
CA GLN A 209 25.86 -6.80 -32.09
C GLN A 209 26.16 -8.25 -32.42
N LEU A 210 25.51 -9.21 -31.76
CA LEU A 210 25.63 -10.64 -32.05
C LEU A 210 24.63 -11.10 -33.13
N VAL A 211 23.66 -10.27 -33.48
CA VAL A 211 22.74 -10.58 -34.60
C VAL A 211 23.52 -10.64 -35.90
N GLY A 212 23.41 -11.75 -36.61
CA GLY A 212 24.14 -12.03 -37.84
C GLY A 212 25.42 -12.84 -37.66
N ALA A 213 25.88 -13.08 -36.43
CA ALA A 213 27.02 -13.95 -36.13
C ALA A 213 26.75 -15.43 -36.52
N LYS A 214 27.82 -16.14 -36.76
CA LYS A 214 27.78 -17.56 -37.16
C LYS A 214 28.48 -18.44 -36.13
N PRO A 215 28.15 -19.74 -36.06
CA PRO A 215 28.95 -20.64 -35.26
C PRO A 215 30.44 -20.59 -35.66
N GLY A 216 31.32 -20.43 -34.70
CA GLY A 216 32.76 -20.34 -34.88
C GLY A 216 33.27 -18.89 -35.04
N ASP A 217 32.42 -17.87 -35.15
CA ASP A 217 32.83 -16.47 -35.25
C ASP A 217 33.36 -15.96 -33.91
N ASP A 218 34.43 -15.14 -34.00
CA ASP A 218 34.92 -14.31 -32.90
C ASP A 218 34.44 -12.88 -33.14
N VAL A 219 33.60 -12.36 -32.26
CA VAL A 219 32.96 -11.05 -32.40
C VAL A 219 33.42 -10.14 -31.26
N THR A 220 33.87 -8.92 -31.60
CA THR A 220 34.16 -7.90 -30.59
C THR A 220 32.93 -7.04 -30.38
N VAL A 221 32.35 -7.11 -29.20
CA VAL A 221 31.16 -6.33 -28.80
C VAL A 221 31.61 -5.14 -27.97
N LYS A 222 31.21 -3.93 -28.38
CA LYS A 222 31.53 -2.69 -27.66
C LYS A 222 30.26 -2.08 -27.10
N VAL A 223 30.23 -1.91 -25.79
CA VAL A 223 29.05 -1.39 -25.07
C VAL A 223 29.46 -0.48 -23.93
N GLN A 224 28.57 0.41 -23.54
CA GLN A 224 28.74 1.28 -22.38
C GLN A 224 27.86 0.76 -21.25
N PHE A 225 28.42 0.65 -20.06
CA PHE A 225 27.63 0.35 -18.87
C PHE A 225 26.69 1.51 -18.52
N PRO A 226 25.42 1.25 -18.18
CA PRO A 226 24.50 2.29 -17.74
C PRO A 226 25.05 3.04 -16.51
N GLU A 227 24.73 4.33 -16.36
CA GLU A 227 25.15 5.14 -15.19
C GLU A 227 24.65 4.56 -13.85
N GLY A 228 23.47 3.89 -13.86
CA GLY A 228 22.87 3.23 -12.70
C GLY A 228 23.30 1.77 -12.50
N TYR A 229 24.43 1.32 -13.08
CA TYR A 229 24.87 -0.07 -12.93
C TYR A 229 25.29 -0.38 -11.48
N GLN A 230 24.97 -1.60 -11.01
CA GLN A 230 25.17 -2.00 -9.59
C GLN A 230 26.61 -1.88 -9.10
N SER A 231 27.60 -2.01 -10.00
CA SER A 231 29.01 -1.82 -9.67
C SER A 231 29.46 -0.40 -9.98
N PRO A 232 29.81 0.41 -8.97
CA PRO A 232 30.28 1.79 -9.18
C PRO A 232 31.56 1.86 -10.03
N ASP A 233 32.38 0.79 -10.02
CA ASP A 233 33.62 0.71 -10.77
C ASP A 233 33.40 0.51 -12.28
N LEU A 234 32.20 0.08 -12.68
CA LEU A 234 31.81 -0.19 -14.07
C LEU A 234 30.84 0.85 -14.62
N ALA A 235 30.03 1.50 -13.77
CA ALA A 235 29.00 2.45 -14.17
C ALA A 235 29.56 3.56 -15.10
N GLY A 236 28.88 3.78 -16.24
CA GLY A 236 29.22 4.78 -17.24
C GLY A 236 30.47 4.50 -18.08
N LYS A 237 31.18 3.38 -17.85
CA LYS A 237 32.42 3.06 -18.58
C LYS A 237 32.16 2.28 -19.87
N ASP A 238 33.03 2.50 -20.86
CA ASP A 238 33.04 1.73 -22.10
C ASP A 238 33.77 0.40 -21.87
N ALA A 239 33.15 -0.70 -22.31
CA ALA A 239 33.73 -2.03 -22.23
C ALA A 239 33.78 -2.71 -23.59
N GLU A 240 34.83 -3.49 -23.82
CA GLU A 240 34.97 -4.36 -24.98
C GLU A 240 34.89 -5.83 -24.54
N PHE A 241 34.02 -6.59 -25.19
CA PHE A 241 33.87 -8.02 -24.98
C PHE A 241 34.35 -8.81 -26.19
N ALA A 242 35.35 -9.65 -26.01
CA ALA A 242 35.70 -10.66 -26.97
C ALA A 242 34.73 -11.83 -26.81
N VAL A 243 33.87 -12.06 -27.79
CA VAL A 243 32.81 -13.08 -27.74
C VAL A 243 33.08 -14.13 -28.79
N LYS A 244 33.18 -15.39 -28.36
CA LYS A 244 33.27 -16.55 -29.25
C LYS A 244 31.91 -17.23 -29.34
N VAL A 245 31.37 -17.34 -30.54
CA VAL A 245 30.07 -18.01 -30.79
C VAL A 245 30.30 -19.50 -31.10
N HIS A 246 29.84 -20.38 -30.24
CA HIS A 246 29.98 -21.83 -30.44
C HIS A 246 28.84 -22.38 -31.28
N GLU A 247 27.59 -21.99 -30.95
CA GLU A 247 26.39 -22.54 -31.57
C GLU A 247 25.33 -21.44 -31.70
N VAL A 248 24.51 -21.54 -32.74
CA VAL A 248 23.31 -20.74 -32.94
C VAL A 248 22.12 -21.66 -32.96
N ARG A 249 21.18 -21.46 -32.07
CA ARG A 249 19.95 -22.26 -31.93
C ARG A 249 18.74 -21.40 -32.23
N ALA A 250 17.84 -21.90 -33.04
CA ALA A 250 16.56 -21.27 -33.30
C ALA A 250 15.53 -21.67 -32.23
N PRO A 251 14.63 -20.77 -31.86
CA PRO A 251 13.50 -21.14 -31.03
C PRO A 251 12.63 -22.17 -31.76
N VAL A 252 12.26 -23.21 -31.05
CA VAL A 252 11.30 -24.21 -31.48
C VAL A 252 10.10 -24.09 -30.55
N GLU A 253 9.02 -23.60 -31.09
CA GLU A 253 7.78 -23.53 -30.33
C GLU A 253 7.36 -24.95 -29.91
N ALA A 254 6.94 -25.07 -28.64
CA ALA A 254 6.34 -26.32 -28.22
C ALA A 254 5.01 -26.53 -28.97
N ALA A 255 4.73 -27.75 -29.37
CA ALA A 255 3.40 -28.05 -29.87
C ALA A 255 2.39 -27.98 -28.72
N PRO A 256 1.19 -27.40 -28.93
CA PRO A 256 0.11 -27.39 -27.93
C PRO A 256 -0.54 -28.82 -27.88
N ASP A 257 0.16 -29.74 -27.25
CA ASP A 257 -0.21 -31.15 -27.17
C ASP A 257 -0.11 -31.66 -25.71
N ASP A 258 -0.34 -32.97 -25.55
CA ASP A 258 -0.25 -33.64 -24.24
C ASP A 258 1.15 -33.54 -23.63
N ALA A 259 2.22 -33.51 -24.46
CA ALA A 259 3.58 -33.39 -23.97
C ALA A 259 3.84 -32.00 -23.32
N LEU A 260 3.28 -30.96 -23.89
CA LEU A 260 3.30 -29.62 -23.26
C LEU A 260 2.58 -29.65 -21.91
N ALA A 261 1.38 -30.24 -21.86
CA ALA A 261 0.62 -30.35 -20.61
C ALA A 261 1.39 -31.08 -19.51
N GLN A 262 2.01 -32.23 -19.88
CA GLN A 262 2.81 -33.01 -18.93
C GLN A 262 4.04 -32.29 -18.43
N ARG A 263 4.72 -31.51 -19.26
CA ARG A 263 5.84 -30.65 -18.82
C ARG A 263 5.41 -29.61 -17.82
N LEU A 264 4.16 -29.14 -17.88
CA LEU A 264 3.56 -28.20 -16.94
C LEU A 264 2.92 -28.90 -15.72
N GLY A 265 3.09 -30.23 -15.60
CA GLY A 265 2.57 -31.02 -14.48
C GLY A 265 1.10 -31.39 -14.58
N LEU A 266 0.51 -31.29 -15.77
CA LEU A 266 -0.89 -31.66 -16.04
C LEU A 266 -0.95 -32.99 -16.82
N SER A 267 -2.12 -33.66 -16.82
CA SER A 267 -2.28 -34.97 -17.41
C SER A 267 -2.25 -34.95 -18.97
N ASP A 268 -2.94 -34.01 -19.56
CA ASP A 268 -3.20 -33.95 -21.01
C ASP A 268 -3.60 -32.50 -21.42
N LEU A 269 -3.69 -32.30 -22.75
CA LEU A 269 -4.07 -31.03 -23.36
C LEU A 269 -5.47 -30.58 -22.94
N ALA A 270 -6.40 -31.49 -22.74
CA ALA A 270 -7.77 -31.14 -22.33
C ALA A 270 -7.78 -30.50 -20.94
N THR A 271 -7.03 -31.09 -20.00
CA THR A 271 -6.83 -30.53 -18.63
C THR A 271 -6.11 -29.19 -18.65
N LEU A 272 -5.12 -29.01 -19.54
CA LEU A 272 -4.43 -27.75 -19.74
C LEU A 272 -5.41 -26.65 -20.22
N ARG A 273 -6.23 -26.95 -21.23
CA ARG A 273 -7.26 -26.04 -21.76
C ARG A 273 -8.29 -25.66 -20.67
N GLU A 274 -8.75 -26.64 -19.91
CA GLU A 274 -9.68 -26.38 -18.80
C GLU A 274 -9.05 -25.44 -17.75
N THR A 275 -7.79 -25.68 -17.42
CA THR A 275 -7.05 -24.83 -16.47
C THR A 275 -6.88 -23.40 -16.98
N LEU A 276 -6.52 -23.23 -18.25
CA LEU A 276 -6.42 -21.92 -18.90
C LEU A 276 -7.78 -21.21 -18.93
N THR A 277 -8.85 -21.92 -19.28
CA THR A 277 -10.21 -21.37 -19.26
C THR A 277 -10.60 -20.90 -17.87
N LYS A 278 -10.32 -21.66 -16.82
CA LYS A 278 -10.56 -21.27 -15.42
C LYS A 278 -9.77 -20.04 -15.01
N ASN A 279 -8.49 -19.97 -15.40
CA ASN A 279 -7.64 -18.84 -15.08
C ASN A 279 -8.11 -17.57 -15.76
N LEU A 280 -8.47 -17.63 -17.04
CA LEU A 280 -9.04 -16.51 -17.79
C LEU A 280 -10.38 -16.08 -17.17
N GLN A 281 -11.28 -17.02 -16.86
CA GLN A 281 -12.55 -16.74 -16.22
C GLN A 281 -12.35 -16.04 -14.87
N GLN A 282 -11.42 -16.53 -14.04
CA GLN A 282 -11.12 -15.90 -12.76
C GLN A 282 -10.58 -14.47 -12.93
N GLY A 283 -9.78 -14.22 -13.95
CA GLY A 283 -9.35 -12.85 -14.31
C GLY A 283 -10.55 -11.93 -14.60
N TYR A 284 -11.47 -12.39 -15.45
CA TYR A 284 -12.68 -11.63 -15.79
C TYR A 284 -13.64 -11.49 -14.59
N ASP A 285 -13.75 -12.49 -13.75
CA ASP A 285 -14.57 -12.43 -12.53
C ASP A 285 -14.00 -11.39 -11.54
N ASN A 286 -12.69 -11.29 -11.44
CA ASN A 286 -12.03 -10.26 -10.62
C ASN A 286 -12.31 -8.84 -11.16
N GLN A 287 -12.21 -8.65 -12.49
CA GLN A 287 -12.55 -7.37 -13.12
C GLN A 287 -14.04 -7.04 -12.95
N SER A 288 -14.91 -8.02 -13.14
CA SER A 288 -16.36 -7.91 -12.92
C SER A 288 -16.67 -7.45 -11.48
N ARG A 289 -16.01 -8.08 -10.49
CA ARG A 289 -16.15 -7.73 -9.08
C ARG A 289 -15.67 -6.31 -8.80
N PHE A 290 -14.52 -5.93 -9.38
CA PHE A 290 -14.00 -4.57 -9.25
C PHE A 290 -14.97 -3.52 -9.77
N LYS A 291 -15.51 -3.72 -10.99
CA LYS A 291 -16.52 -2.84 -11.57
C LYS A 291 -17.83 -2.80 -10.77
N LEU A 292 -18.26 -3.93 -10.23
CA LEU A 292 -19.43 -4.01 -9.36
C LEU A 292 -19.22 -3.24 -8.05
N LYS A 293 -18.02 -3.38 -7.42
CA LYS A 293 -17.66 -2.62 -6.22
C LYS A 293 -17.67 -1.13 -6.50
N ARG A 294 -17.11 -0.72 -7.64
CA ARG A 294 -17.11 0.68 -8.05
C ARG A 294 -18.53 1.22 -8.24
N ALA A 295 -19.38 0.51 -8.98
CA ALA A 295 -20.78 0.90 -9.17
C ALA A 295 -21.55 1.01 -7.84
N LEU A 296 -21.26 0.12 -6.88
CA LEU A 296 -21.79 0.23 -5.53
C LEU A 296 -21.33 1.53 -4.85
N LEU A 297 -20.02 1.80 -4.87
CA LEU A 297 -19.46 3.00 -4.23
C LEU A 297 -20.02 4.29 -4.86
N ASP A 298 -20.25 4.31 -6.18
CA ASP A 298 -20.88 5.43 -6.87
C ASP A 298 -22.32 5.67 -6.39
N GLU A 299 -23.09 4.60 -6.20
CA GLU A 299 -24.45 4.71 -5.67
C GLU A 299 -24.48 5.13 -4.20
N LEU A 300 -23.52 4.64 -3.40
CA LEU A 300 -23.37 5.07 -2.01
C LEU A 300 -22.99 6.55 -1.91
N ASP A 301 -22.06 7.01 -2.75
CA ASP A 301 -21.63 8.42 -2.77
C ASP A 301 -22.77 9.35 -3.17
N LYS A 302 -23.49 9.03 -4.24
CA LYS A 302 -24.67 9.80 -4.70
C LYS A 302 -25.81 9.85 -3.67
N GLY A 303 -25.92 8.79 -2.86
CA GLY A 303 -26.96 8.66 -1.85
C GLY A 303 -26.69 9.42 -0.55
N HIS A 304 -25.51 10.01 -0.38
CA HIS A 304 -25.10 10.65 0.86
C HIS A 304 -24.48 12.02 0.62
N ASP A 305 -25.12 13.04 1.21
CA ASP A 305 -24.62 14.42 1.22
C ASP A 305 -24.65 14.94 2.66
N PHE A 306 -23.51 14.81 3.34
CA PHE A 306 -23.32 15.30 4.70
C PHE A 306 -21.97 16.01 4.85
N ALA A 307 -21.86 16.89 5.85
CA ALA A 307 -20.60 17.57 6.13
C ALA A 307 -19.50 16.56 6.51
N LEU A 308 -18.33 16.75 5.93
CA LEU A 308 -17.17 15.88 6.21
C LEU A 308 -16.26 16.48 7.27
N PRO A 309 -15.69 15.64 8.15
CA PRO A 309 -14.63 16.08 9.06
C PRO A 309 -13.41 16.53 8.26
N GLN A 310 -13.06 17.82 8.35
CA GLN A 310 -12.02 18.40 7.48
C GLN A 310 -10.64 17.83 7.77
N ARG A 311 -10.32 17.50 9.01
CA ARG A 311 -9.06 16.86 9.37
C ARG A 311 -8.90 15.47 8.74
N MET A 312 -10.00 14.71 8.60
CA MET A 312 -9.95 13.43 7.90
C MET A 312 -9.71 13.64 6.41
N VAL A 313 -10.36 14.64 5.82
CA VAL A 313 -10.17 15.01 4.42
C VAL A 313 -8.73 15.49 4.17
N ASP A 314 -8.21 16.34 5.06
CA ASP A 314 -6.83 16.84 4.95
C ASP A 314 -5.81 15.71 5.06
N ALA A 315 -5.99 14.79 6.02
CA ALA A 315 -5.10 13.64 6.19
C ALA A 315 -5.13 12.68 4.99
N GLU A 316 -6.32 12.42 4.42
CA GLU A 316 -6.46 11.61 3.20
C GLU A 316 -5.84 12.31 2.00
N PHE A 317 -6.08 13.61 1.85
CA PHE A 317 -5.48 14.42 0.80
C PHE A 317 -3.96 14.44 0.88
N ASP A 318 -3.38 14.64 2.07
CA ASP A 318 -1.94 14.64 2.27
C ASP A 318 -1.31 13.30 1.86
N GLY A 319 -1.97 12.18 2.19
CA GLY A 319 -1.55 10.85 1.77
C GLY A 319 -1.56 10.67 0.25
N ILE A 320 -2.64 11.09 -0.41
CA ILE A 320 -2.77 11.06 -1.87
C ILE A 320 -1.71 11.98 -2.51
N TRP A 321 -1.56 13.19 -1.98
CA TRP A 321 -0.65 14.18 -2.55
C TRP A 321 0.82 13.73 -2.49
N GLN A 322 1.24 13.10 -1.40
CA GLN A 322 2.57 12.51 -1.28
C GLN A 322 2.84 11.46 -2.38
N GLN A 323 1.84 10.64 -2.71
CA GLN A 323 1.95 9.68 -3.81
C GLN A 323 2.08 10.39 -5.16
N VAL A 324 1.25 11.39 -5.43
CA VAL A 324 1.28 12.19 -6.66
C VAL A 324 2.63 12.90 -6.85
N GLU A 325 3.20 13.47 -5.79
CA GLU A 325 4.54 14.08 -5.82
C GLU A 325 5.63 13.05 -6.12
N GLY A 326 5.52 11.86 -5.54
CA GLY A 326 6.40 10.73 -5.85
C GLY A 326 6.35 10.33 -7.31
N ASP A 327 5.15 10.15 -7.87
CA ASP A 327 4.92 9.77 -9.25
C ASP A 327 5.38 10.87 -10.21
N LYS A 328 5.15 12.14 -9.88
CA LYS A 328 5.67 13.29 -10.63
C LYS A 328 7.20 13.31 -10.70
N THR A 329 7.85 13.03 -9.57
CA THR A 329 9.32 12.99 -9.48
C THR A 329 9.90 11.82 -10.26
N ALA A 330 9.20 10.68 -10.26
CA ALA A 330 9.57 9.48 -11.01
C ALA A 330 9.22 9.57 -12.53
N GLY A 331 8.47 10.59 -12.97
CA GLY A 331 8.00 10.72 -14.34
C GLY A 331 6.85 9.78 -14.71
N ASN A 332 6.13 9.26 -13.71
CA ASN A 332 5.05 8.27 -13.84
C ASN A 332 3.65 8.88 -13.67
N LEU A 333 3.51 10.19 -13.82
CA LEU A 333 2.20 10.85 -13.74
C LEU A 333 1.27 10.30 -14.82
N PRO A 334 -0.01 10.05 -14.51
CA PRO A 334 -1.01 9.66 -15.49
C PRO A 334 -1.06 10.66 -16.66
N PRO A 335 -1.27 10.19 -17.91
CA PRO A 335 -1.32 11.08 -19.08
C PRO A 335 -2.36 12.20 -18.97
N GLU A 336 -3.49 11.96 -18.32
CA GLU A 336 -4.54 12.93 -18.05
C GLU A 336 -4.09 14.07 -17.11
N ASP A 337 -3.09 13.84 -16.28
CA ASP A 337 -2.56 14.82 -15.32
C ASP A 337 -1.32 15.55 -15.81
N ALA A 338 -0.66 15.03 -16.85
CA ALA A 338 0.62 15.52 -17.34
C ALA A 338 0.61 16.98 -17.87
N GLY A 339 -0.58 17.53 -18.13
CA GLY A 339 -0.75 18.91 -18.65
C GLY A 339 -1.38 19.89 -17.65
N LYS A 340 -1.76 19.43 -16.46
CA LYS A 340 -2.45 20.24 -15.46
C LYS A 340 -1.47 20.99 -14.57
N SER A 341 -1.89 22.16 -14.09
CA SER A 341 -1.16 22.89 -13.05
C SER A 341 -1.28 22.19 -11.69
N GLU A 342 -0.35 22.48 -10.79
CA GLU A 342 -0.36 21.93 -9.45
C GLU A 342 -1.62 22.30 -8.66
N ASP A 343 -2.14 23.51 -8.86
CA ASP A 343 -3.37 23.97 -8.19
C ASP A 343 -4.60 23.23 -8.72
N GLU A 344 -4.67 22.95 -10.02
CA GLU A 344 -5.75 22.14 -10.61
C GLU A 344 -5.71 20.71 -10.09
N LEU A 345 -4.53 20.09 -10.03
CA LEU A 345 -4.35 18.75 -9.46
C LEU A 345 -4.76 18.71 -7.99
N LYS A 346 -4.36 19.71 -7.19
CA LYS A 346 -4.76 19.79 -5.76
C LYS A 346 -6.27 19.85 -5.60
N VAL A 347 -6.97 20.59 -6.44
CA VAL A 347 -8.44 20.69 -6.39
C VAL A 347 -9.09 19.34 -6.74
N GLU A 348 -8.61 18.66 -7.78
CA GLU A 348 -9.14 17.36 -8.19
C GLU A 348 -8.86 16.28 -7.15
N TYR A 349 -7.62 16.17 -6.69
CA TYR A 349 -7.25 15.17 -5.69
C TYR A 349 -7.90 15.42 -4.32
N ARG A 350 -8.21 16.70 -3.99
CA ARG A 350 -9.01 17.00 -2.80
C ARG A 350 -10.44 16.47 -2.90
N LYS A 351 -11.07 16.57 -4.05
CA LYS A 351 -12.40 15.97 -4.27
C LYS A 351 -12.35 14.45 -4.12
N ILE A 352 -11.29 13.81 -4.63
CA ILE A 352 -11.08 12.36 -4.46
C ILE A 352 -10.94 12.03 -2.98
N ALA A 353 -10.19 12.82 -2.20
CA ALA A 353 -10.06 12.65 -0.77
C ALA A 353 -11.41 12.80 -0.04
N GLU A 354 -12.19 13.82 -0.38
CA GLU A 354 -13.55 14.03 0.15
C GLU A 354 -14.46 12.83 -0.12
N ARG A 355 -14.43 12.30 -1.35
CA ARG A 355 -15.19 11.11 -1.72
C ARG A 355 -14.75 9.89 -0.91
N ARG A 356 -13.43 9.66 -0.78
CA ARG A 356 -12.90 8.51 -0.01
C ARG A 356 -13.32 8.61 1.46
N VAL A 357 -13.20 9.77 2.08
CA VAL A 357 -13.64 9.98 3.46
C VAL A 357 -15.14 9.75 3.59
N ARG A 358 -15.98 10.29 2.68
CA ARG A 358 -17.43 10.07 2.68
C ARG A 358 -17.76 8.58 2.62
N LEU A 359 -17.21 7.88 1.65
CA LEU A 359 -17.44 6.44 1.47
C LEU A 359 -16.94 5.63 2.66
N GLY A 360 -15.77 5.96 3.20
CA GLY A 360 -15.23 5.31 4.39
C GLY A 360 -16.18 5.45 5.59
N LEU A 361 -16.73 6.65 5.81
CA LEU A 361 -17.70 6.89 6.88
C LEU A 361 -19.03 6.15 6.65
N VAL A 362 -19.52 6.11 5.42
CA VAL A 362 -20.75 5.39 5.04
C VAL A 362 -20.56 3.88 5.27
N LEU A 363 -19.48 3.30 4.78
CA LEU A 363 -19.18 1.88 4.98
C LEU A 363 -18.99 1.54 6.45
N ALA A 364 -18.28 2.39 7.21
CA ALA A 364 -18.10 2.20 8.65
C ALA A 364 -19.44 2.18 9.40
N GLU A 365 -20.36 3.09 9.06
CA GLU A 365 -21.66 3.16 9.71
C GLU A 365 -22.58 1.99 9.31
N ILE A 366 -22.57 1.55 8.03
CA ILE A 366 -23.27 0.34 7.60
C ILE A 366 -22.74 -0.89 8.34
N GLY A 367 -21.41 -1.04 8.40
CA GLY A 367 -20.81 -2.17 9.09
C GLY A 367 -21.08 -2.16 10.58
N ARG A 368 -21.05 -1.00 11.24
CA ARG A 368 -21.40 -0.84 12.67
C ARG A 368 -22.83 -1.25 12.93
N LYS A 369 -23.81 -0.78 12.13
CA LYS A 369 -25.24 -1.12 12.26
C LYS A 369 -25.51 -2.61 12.06
N ASN A 370 -24.71 -3.28 11.24
CA ASN A 370 -24.83 -4.71 10.98
C ASN A 370 -23.86 -5.59 11.78
N ASN A 371 -23.15 -5.05 12.77
CA ASN A 371 -22.19 -5.75 13.60
C ASN A 371 -21.10 -6.51 12.82
N VAL A 372 -20.65 -5.95 11.72
CA VAL A 372 -19.54 -6.52 10.92
C VAL A 372 -18.25 -6.45 11.74
N GLN A 373 -17.53 -7.56 11.82
CA GLN A 373 -16.25 -7.63 12.53
C GLN A 373 -15.24 -8.43 11.71
N VAL A 374 -13.98 -8.03 11.75
CA VAL A 374 -12.86 -8.82 11.25
C VAL A 374 -12.35 -9.69 12.38
N THR A 375 -12.45 -10.99 12.19
CA THR A 375 -11.97 -11.98 13.17
C THR A 375 -10.45 -12.07 13.18
N ASP A 376 -9.87 -12.53 14.29
CA ASP A 376 -8.43 -12.73 14.40
C ASP A 376 -7.92 -13.78 13.38
N GLN A 377 -8.76 -14.75 13.02
CA GLN A 377 -8.43 -15.75 12.00
C GLN A 377 -8.27 -15.08 10.60
N GLU A 378 -9.19 -14.21 10.21
CA GLU A 378 -9.13 -13.48 8.94
C GLU A 378 -7.92 -12.55 8.89
N LEU A 379 -7.64 -11.86 10.00
CA LEU A 379 -6.47 -11.00 10.11
C LEU A 379 -5.16 -11.81 10.00
N ASN A 380 -5.08 -12.97 10.68
CA ASN A 380 -3.92 -13.86 10.58
C ASN A 380 -3.72 -14.37 9.15
N GLN A 381 -4.78 -14.75 8.45
CA GLN A 381 -4.70 -15.15 7.04
C GLN A 381 -4.23 -14.01 6.13
N ALA A 382 -4.66 -12.78 6.40
CA ALA A 382 -4.20 -11.61 5.65
C ALA A 382 -2.71 -11.34 5.90
N MET A 383 -2.26 -11.38 7.16
CA MET A 383 -0.84 -11.24 7.50
C MET A 383 0.02 -12.32 6.83
N GLN A 384 -0.47 -13.57 6.77
CA GLN A 384 0.25 -14.65 6.07
C GLN A 384 0.34 -14.40 4.57
N ARG A 385 -0.76 -14.00 3.92
CA ARG A 385 -0.77 -13.70 2.49
C ARG A 385 0.18 -12.56 2.14
N GLU A 386 0.14 -11.49 2.93
CA GLU A 386 1.03 -10.35 2.74
C GLU A 386 2.50 -10.76 2.93
N ALA A 387 2.80 -11.49 3.99
CA ALA A 387 4.15 -11.97 4.27
C ALA A 387 4.70 -12.88 3.16
N MET A 388 3.88 -13.73 2.56
CA MET A 388 4.31 -14.64 1.47
C MET A 388 4.86 -13.91 0.24
N GLN A 389 4.46 -12.66 0.01
CA GLN A 389 4.97 -11.85 -1.11
C GLN A 389 6.47 -11.52 -0.95
N TYR A 390 6.99 -11.58 0.27
CA TYR A 390 8.40 -11.25 0.59
C TYR A 390 9.34 -12.46 0.55
N GLY A 391 8.90 -13.61 0.03
CA GLY A 391 9.72 -14.79 -0.20
C GLY A 391 10.51 -15.23 1.04
N GLN A 392 11.84 -15.16 0.99
CA GLN A 392 12.71 -15.58 2.11
C GLN A 392 12.53 -14.77 3.40
N GLN A 393 12.00 -13.56 3.33
CA GLN A 393 11.75 -12.70 4.49
C GLN A 393 10.33 -12.86 5.06
N ALA A 394 9.49 -13.75 4.50
CA ALA A 394 8.10 -13.95 4.89
C ALA A 394 7.89 -14.09 6.40
N GLN A 395 8.74 -14.86 7.07
CA GLN A 395 8.64 -15.06 8.52
C GLN A 395 8.91 -13.78 9.33
N GLN A 396 9.87 -12.97 8.91
CA GLN A 396 10.19 -11.70 9.58
C GLN A 396 9.06 -10.68 9.40
N VAL A 397 8.51 -10.60 8.18
CA VAL A 397 7.37 -9.72 7.88
C VAL A 397 6.12 -10.15 8.64
N PHE A 398 5.85 -11.45 8.74
CA PHE A 398 4.74 -11.95 9.56
C PHE A 398 4.89 -11.59 11.04
N GLU A 399 6.08 -11.76 11.62
CA GLU A 399 6.36 -11.37 13.02
C GLU A 399 6.24 -9.86 13.24
N PHE A 400 6.64 -9.03 12.24
CA PHE A 400 6.43 -7.60 12.27
C PHE A 400 4.95 -7.24 12.39
N PHE A 401 4.11 -7.82 11.52
CA PHE A 401 2.65 -7.60 11.62
C PHE A 401 2.10 -8.08 12.95
N ARG A 402 2.53 -9.25 13.44
CA ARG A 402 2.05 -9.82 14.70
C ARG A 402 2.33 -8.95 15.92
N THR A 403 3.46 -8.24 15.93
CA THR A 403 3.92 -7.41 17.05
C THR A 403 3.60 -5.94 16.93
N ASN A 404 3.16 -5.47 15.75
CA ASN A 404 2.88 -4.07 15.48
C ASN A 404 1.37 -3.80 15.30
N PRO A 405 0.69 -3.22 16.32
CA PRO A 405 -0.74 -2.94 16.25
C PRO A 405 -1.13 -1.99 15.11
N GLN A 406 -0.27 -1.04 14.75
CA GLN A 406 -0.53 -0.11 13.67
C GLN A 406 -0.51 -0.80 12.31
N ALA A 407 0.46 -1.69 12.08
CA ALA A 407 0.51 -2.51 10.86
C ALA A 407 -0.69 -3.45 10.77
N GLN A 408 -1.14 -4.04 11.92
CA GLN A 408 -2.38 -4.82 11.95
C GLN A 408 -3.62 -3.99 11.58
N ALA A 409 -3.70 -2.75 12.06
CA ALA A 409 -4.81 -1.86 11.75
C ALA A 409 -4.87 -1.54 10.24
N GLN A 410 -3.72 -1.34 9.60
CA GLN A 410 -3.63 -1.13 8.15
C GLN A 410 -4.15 -2.33 7.33
N LEU A 411 -3.89 -3.57 7.79
CA LEU A 411 -4.44 -4.76 7.16
C LEU A 411 -5.93 -4.99 7.50
N ARG A 412 -6.34 -4.61 8.70
CA ARG A 412 -7.73 -4.79 9.17
C ARG A 412 -8.71 -3.90 8.43
N ALA A 413 -8.32 -2.68 8.07
CA ALA A 413 -9.21 -1.72 7.42
C ALA A 413 -9.73 -2.20 6.05
N PRO A 414 -8.88 -2.65 5.09
CA PRO A 414 -9.36 -3.21 3.84
C PRO A 414 -10.23 -4.46 4.00
N LEU A 415 -9.88 -5.35 4.97
CA LEU A 415 -10.67 -6.54 5.26
C LEU A 415 -12.08 -6.18 5.76
N TYR A 416 -12.17 -5.18 6.62
CA TYR A 416 -13.44 -4.69 7.12
C TYR A 416 -14.29 -4.11 5.99
N GLU A 417 -13.69 -3.25 5.15
CA GLU A 417 -14.36 -2.68 3.98
C GLU A 417 -14.90 -3.76 3.05
N ASP A 418 -14.08 -4.75 2.69
CA ASP A 418 -14.50 -5.85 1.83
C ASP A 418 -15.65 -6.67 2.44
N LYS A 419 -15.64 -6.90 3.75
CA LYS A 419 -16.75 -7.59 4.44
C LYS A 419 -18.04 -6.77 4.41
N VAL A 420 -17.96 -5.45 4.54
CA VAL A 420 -19.13 -4.58 4.44
C VAL A 420 -19.66 -4.57 3.01
N VAL A 421 -18.78 -4.50 2.02
CA VAL A 421 -19.15 -4.58 0.59
C VAL A 421 -19.85 -5.90 0.28
N GLU A 422 -19.32 -7.04 0.76
CA GLU A 422 -19.97 -8.36 0.58
C GLU A 422 -21.35 -8.42 1.25
N LEU A 423 -21.46 -7.86 2.45
CA LEU A 423 -22.74 -7.74 3.13
C LEU A 423 -23.75 -6.97 2.27
N ILE A 424 -23.34 -5.82 1.71
CA ILE A 424 -24.21 -5.01 0.85
C ILE A 424 -24.59 -5.78 -0.41
N PHE A 425 -23.65 -6.48 -1.06
CA PHE A 425 -23.97 -7.31 -2.23
C PHE A 425 -24.98 -8.42 -1.91
N SER A 426 -24.92 -8.98 -0.69
CA SER A 426 -25.90 -9.98 -0.26
C SER A 426 -27.30 -9.42 -0.02
N GLN A 427 -27.42 -8.13 0.27
CA GLN A 427 -28.69 -7.44 0.52
C GLN A 427 -29.25 -6.79 -0.75
N ALA A 428 -28.39 -6.28 -1.63
CA ALA A 428 -28.75 -5.59 -2.85
C ALA A 428 -29.30 -6.55 -3.93
N THR A 429 -30.08 -6.00 -4.86
CA THR A 429 -30.48 -6.72 -6.07
C THR A 429 -29.37 -6.63 -7.12
N VAL A 430 -28.57 -7.68 -7.27
CA VAL A 430 -27.53 -7.75 -8.28
C VAL A 430 -28.03 -8.53 -9.48
N THR A 431 -27.94 -7.94 -10.68
CA THR A 431 -28.35 -8.56 -11.95
C THR A 431 -27.15 -8.65 -12.89
N ASP A 432 -26.98 -9.80 -13.55
CA ASP A 432 -25.89 -10.01 -14.51
C ASP A 432 -26.20 -9.28 -15.83
N LYS A 433 -25.24 -8.51 -16.31
CA LYS A 433 -25.23 -7.88 -17.63
C LYS A 433 -24.10 -8.48 -18.45
N LYS A 434 -24.41 -9.25 -19.49
CA LYS A 434 -23.39 -9.70 -20.44
C LYS A 434 -22.77 -8.51 -21.15
N VAL A 435 -21.47 -8.46 -21.18
CA VAL A 435 -20.67 -7.40 -21.79
C VAL A 435 -19.68 -7.97 -22.78
N SER A 436 -19.08 -7.12 -23.63
CA SER A 436 -17.96 -7.49 -24.49
C SER A 436 -16.64 -7.52 -23.72
N LYS A 437 -15.62 -8.18 -24.29
CA LYS A 437 -14.26 -8.16 -23.75
C LYS A 437 -13.75 -6.72 -23.56
N LYS A 438 -13.95 -5.88 -24.55
CA LYS A 438 -13.55 -4.47 -24.47
C LYS A 438 -14.22 -3.72 -23.31
N GLU A 439 -15.48 -4.00 -23.00
CA GLU A 439 -16.18 -3.36 -21.88
C GLU A 439 -15.72 -3.89 -20.53
N ILE A 440 -15.37 -5.19 -20.41
CA ILE A 440 -14.88 -5.75 -19.13
C ILE A 440 -13.45 -5.28 -18.83
N GLU A 441 -12.61 -5.14 -19.87
CA GLU A 441 -11.20 -4.74 -19.75
C GLU A 441 -11.00 -3.20 -19.76
N ALA A 442 -12.01 -2.43 -20.17
CA ALA A 442 -11.90 -0.97 -20.17
C ALA A 442 -11.68 -0.44 -18.75
N ASP A 443 -10.79 0.52 -18.62
CA ASP A 443 -10.70 1.31 -17.40
C ASP A 443 -11.98 2.12 -17.24
N ASP A 444 -12.47 2.19 -16.01
CA ASP A 444 -13.63 3.01 -15.72
C ASP A 444 -13.15 4.43 -15.40
N ASP A 445 -13.71 5.42 -16.05
CA ASP A 445 -13.49 6.83 -15.70
C ASP A 445 -14.00 7.13 -14.28
N LEU A 446 -13.40 8.11 -13.62
CA LEU A 446 -13.97 8.63 -12.37
C LEU A 446 -15.40 9.14 -12.62
N PRO A 447 -16.30 9.06 -11.63
CA PRO A 447 -17.64 9.62 -11.76
C PRO A 447 -17.59 11.11 -12.12
N GLU A 448 -18.62 11.59 -12.86
CA GLU A 448 -18.73 13.02 -13.18
C GLU A 448 -18.66 13.88 -11.90
N GLY A 449 -17.72 14.84 -11.89
CA GLY A 449 -17.51 15.76 -10.78
C GLY A 449 -16.26 15.47 -9.92
N TYR A 450 -15.55 14.36 -10.21
CA TYR A 450 -14.31 14.01 -9.51
C TYR A 450 -13.11 14.00 -10.47
#